data_dbc622fca405ce02fd857dd534fc2f6d
#
_entry.id   dbc622fca405ce02fd857dd534fc2f6d
#
_cell.length_a   1.000
_cell.length_b   1.000
_cell.length_c   1.000
_cell.angle_alpha   90.00
_cell.angle_beta   90.00
_cell.angle_gamma   90.00
#
_symmetry.space_group_name_H-M   'P 1'
#
loop_
_entity.id
_entity.type
_entity.pdbx_description
1 polymer ?
#
loop_
_entity_poly.entity_id
_entity_poly.type
_entity_poly.pdbx_seq_one_letter_code
_entity_poly.pdbx_strand_id
1 'polypeptide(L)'
;MSYRLDFRVLGPLEARVDGTAVRLGPPKQRKLLALLVLRANRVVTWHSAWEELWGEWPPDSAAANLRSYASGVRALLPPDLASRLVTLPTGYLLRADGAEVDAGRFGALAADGGTALDQGDLCRAVLLLSQALALWRGDPVEDVPAGPVLEPIQAALREQLLGTRESYAAARLASGEIAQVIADLRDLLNGHPCRERGWALLMSAQYQAGDVAGALESFLSARCALRENLGIEPGHQLRRLQRAILTRDEDPR
;
A
#
# COMPACT_ATOMS: atom_id res chain seq x y z
N MET A 1 -15.31 19.74 22.59
CA MET A 1 -14.31 18.65 22.79
C MET A 1 -13.82 18.24 21.40
N SER A 2 -12.52 18.12 21.19
CA SER A 2 -11.98 17.68 19.89
C SER A 2 -11.89 16.17 19.91
N TYR A 3 -12.73 15.46 19.16
CA TYR A 3 -12.67 14.01 18.98
C TYR A 3 -11.50 13.64 18.07
N ARG A 4 -10.78 12.58 18.42
CA ARG A 4 -9.73 11.98 17.56
C ARG A 4 -10.34 10.88 16.72
N LEU A 5 -10.39 11.09 15.41
CA LEU A 5 -10.87 10.11 14.44
C LEU A 5 -9.68 9.30 13.89
N ASP A 6 -9.84 7.98 13.74
CA ASP A 6 -8.84 7.09 13.15
C ASP A 6 -9.56 6.08 12.24
N PHE A 7 -9.38 6.24 10.95
CA PHE A 7 -9.81 5.28 9.93
C PHE A 7 -8.66 4.35 9.56
N ARG A 8 -8.94 3.07 9.57
CA ARG A 8 -7.97 2.03 9.23
C ARG A 8 -8.47 1.23 8.04
N VAL A 9 -7.71 1.30 6.95
CA VAL A 9 -8.01 0.68 5.65
C VAL A 9 -6.88 -0.23 5.16
N LEU A 10 -5.73 -0.25 5.84
CA LEU A 10 -4.61 -1.14 5.54
C LEU A 10 -4.77 -2.49 6.26
N GLY A 11 -5.77 -3.24 5.89
CA GLY A 11 -6.31 -4.45 6.50
C GLY A 11 -7.83 -4.36 6.55
N PRO A 12 -8.53 -5.11 7.43
CA PRO A 12 -9.97 -4.97 7.63
C PRO A 12 -10.36 -3.53 7.93
N LEU A 13 -11.52 -3.10 7.37
CA LEU A 13 -12.01 -1.74 7.56
C LEU A 13 -12.40 -1.49 9.02
N GLU A 14 -11.77 -0.52 9.67
CA GLU A 14 -12.11 -0.06 11.00
C GLU A 14 -12.28 1.47 11.04
N ALA A 15 -13.14 1.93 11.91
CA ALA A 15 -13.19 3.34 12.34
C ALA A 15 -13.13 3.39 13.86
N ARG A 16 -12.38 4.33 14.40
CA ARG A 16 -12.24 4.55 15.84
C ARG A 16 -12.44 6.02 16.17
N VAL A 17 -13.11 6.27 17.26
CA VAL A 17 -13.29 7.61 17.85
C VAL A 17 -12.70 7.58 19.26
N ASP A 18 -11.71 8.40 19.53
CA ASP A 18 -10.96 8.42 20.80
C ASP A 18 -10.43 7.03 21.20
N GLY A 19 -9.97 6.26 20.19
CA GLY A 19 -9.45 4.90 20.37
C GLY A 19 -10.52 3.81 20.47
N THR A 20 -11.80 4.16 20.63
CA THR A 20 -12.91 3.18 20.73
C THR A 20 -13.40 2.81 19.33
N ALA A 21 -13.48 1.49 19.07
CA ALA A 21 -13.97 0.97 17.79
C ALA A 21 -15.46 1.28 17.58
N VAL A 22 -15.80 1.72 16.37
CA VAL A 22 -17.16 2.03 15.95
C VAL A 22 -17.73 0.87 15.13
N ARG A 23 -18.98 0.46 15.39
CA ARG A 23 -19.65 -0.60 14.63
C ARG A 23 -20.12 -0.06 13.27
N LEU A 24 -19.53 -0.52 12.17
CA LEU A 24 -19.67 0.08 10.84
C LEU A 24 -21.00 -0.18 10.09
N GLY A 25 -21.90 -0.98 10.65
CA GLY A 25 -23.21 -1.26 10.05
C GLY A 25 -23.18 -2.30 8.92
N PRO A 26 -24.21 -2.32 8.06
CA PRO A 26 -24.42 -3.37 7.06
C PRO A 26 -23.41 -3.27 5.88
N PRO A 27 -23.25 -4.35 5.07
CA PRO A 27 -22.20 -4.45 4.05
C PRO A 27 -22.13 -3.28 3.06
N LYS A 28 -23.24 -2.81 2.51
CA LYS A 28 -23.24 -1.69 1.54
C LYS A 28 -22.90 -0.33 2.17
N GLN A 29 -23.27 -0.13 3.44
CA GLN A 29 -22.84 1.04 4.20
C GLN A 29 -21.32 1.01 4.46
N ARG A 30 -20.77 -0.16 4.82
CA ARG A 30 -19.32 -0.37 4.98
C ARG A 30 -18.58 -0.12 3.68
N LYS A 31 -19.12 -0.61 2.54
CA LYS A 31 -18.54 -0.38 1.22
C LYS A 31 -18.52 1.10 0.83
N LEU A 32 -19.60 1.82 1.09
CA LEU A 32 -19.63 3.28 0.91
C LEU A 32 -18.62 3.99 1.82
N LEU A 33 -18.50 3.59 3.08
CA LEU A 33 -17.52 4.16 4.01
C LEU A 33 -16.09 3.91 3.51
N ALA A 34 -15.75 2.69 3.09
CA ALA A 34 -14.45 2.35 2.53
C ALA A 34 -14.10 3.25 1.34
N LEU A 35 -15.04 3.41 0.39
CA LEU A 35 -14.88 4.29 -0.75
C LEU A 35 -14.64 5.75 -0.35
N LEU A 36 -15.42 6.26 0.60
CA LEU A 36 -15.30 7.63 1.10
C LEU A 36 -13.96 7.88 1.82
N VAL A 37 -13.50 6.91 2.62
CA VAL A 37 -12.23 7.01 3.36
C VAL A 37 -11.03 6.92 2.41
N LEU A 38 -11.03 5.97 1.48
CA LEU A 38 -9.96 5.82 0.50
C LEU A 38 -9.92 6.97 -0.53
N ARG A 39 -11.03 7.69 -0.68
CA ARG A 39 -11.17 8.92 -1.47
C ARG A 39 -11.30 10.17 -0.57
N ALA A 40 -10.80 10.14 0.66
CA ALA A 40 -10.87 11.28 1.55
C ALA A 40 -10.37 12.56 0.88
N ASN A 41 -11.07 13.68 1.11
CA ASN A 41 -10.84 14.99 0.48
C ASN A 41 -11.02 15.04 -1.05
N ARG A 42 -11.60 14.00 -1.64
CA ARG A 42 -12.00 13.97 -3.05
C ARG A 42 -13.49 13.66 -3.16
N VAL A 43 -14.13 14.20 -4.20
CA VAL A 43 -15.56 13.95 -4.42
C VAL A 43 -15.74 12.52 -4.91
N VAL A 44 -16.55 11.76 -4.21
CA VAL A 44 -17.11 10.49 -4.67
C VAL A 44 -18.41 10.84 -5.40
N THR A 45 -18.39 10.77 -6.72
CA THR A 45 -19.56 11.12 -7.55
C THR A 45 -20.68 10.10 -7.37
N TRP A 46 -21.92 10.51 -7.69
CA TRP A 46 -23.06 9.60 -7.70
C TRP A 46 -22.80 8.37 -8.57
N HIS A 47 -22.23 8.58 -9.74
CA HIS A 47 -21.88 7.51 -10.68
C HIS A 47 -20.88 6.54 -10.05
N SER A 48 -19.74 7.03 -9.53
CA SER A 48 -18.73 6.18 -8.89
C SER A 48 -19.29 5.41 -7.67
N ALA A 49 -20.19 6.03 -6.89
CA ALA A 49 -20.81 5.36 -5.76
C ALA A 49 -21.80 4.27 -6.23
N TRP A 50 -22.57 4.52 -7.26
CA TRP A 50 -23.50 3.50 -7.82
C TRP A 50 -22.74 2.35 -8.45
N GLU A 51 -21.74 2.64 -9.29
CA GLU A 51 -20.88 1.66 -9.93
C GLU A 51 -20.21 0.76 -8.90
N GLU A 52 -19.67 1.35 -7.83
CA GLU A 52 -19.04 0.59 -6.75
C GLU A 52 -20.05 -0.28 -5.99
N LEU A 53 -21.24 0.22 -5.67
CA LEU A 53 -22.21 -0.47 -4.81
C LEU A 53 -23.06 -1.52 -5.55
N TRP A 54 -23.32 -1.33 -6.85
CA TRP A 54 -24.25 -2.17 -7.63
C TRP A 54 -23.71 -2.63 -8.97
N GLY A 55 -22.53 -2.15 -9.42
CA GLY A 55 -22.00 -2.43 -10.75
C GLY A 55 -22.85 -1.78 -11.86
N GLU A 56 -23.02 -2.50 -12.96
CA GLU A 56 -23.76 -2.02 -14.14
C GLU A 56 -25.29 -1.94 -13.93
N TRP A 57 -25.82 -2.58 -12.89
CA TRP A 57 -27.26 -2.74 -12.68
C TRP A 57 -27.74 -2.15 -11.35
N PRO A 58 -27.77 -0.83 -11.18
CA PRO A 58 -28.31 -0.20 -10.00
C PRO A 58 -29.85 -0.38 -9.96
N PRO A 59 -30.43 -0.67 -8.77
CA PRO A 59 -31.90 -0.73 -8.64
C PRO A 59 -32.52 0.67 -8.77
N ASP A 60 -33.79 0.76 -9.09
CA ASP A 60 -34.52 2.05 -9.16
C ASP A 60 -34.41 2.85 -7.85
N SER A 61 -34.30 2.16 -6.72
CA SER A 61 -34.13 2.76 -5.40
C SER A 61 -32.67 3.18 -5.08
N ALA A 62 -31.71 3.03 -6.00
CA ALA A 62 -30.29 3.27 -5.74
C ALA A 62 -30.01 4.64 -5.12
N ALA A 63 -30.63 5.70 -5.62
CA ALA A 63 -30.47 7.05 -5.09
C ALA A 63 -31.01 7.19 -3.65
N ALA A 64 -32.12 6.56 -3.34
CA ALA A 64 -32.69 6.55 -1.97
C ALA A 64 -31.82 5.73 -1.02
N ASN A 65 -31.38 4.55 -1.47
CA ASN A 65 -30.50 3.66 -0.70
C ASN A 65 -29.16 4.34 -0.41
N LEU A 66 -28.57 5.02 -1.40
CA LEU A 66 -27.28 5.72 -1.21
C LEU A 66 -27.40 6.83 -0.16
N ARG A 67 -28.51 7.61 -0.17
CA ARG A 67 -28.79 8.60 0.86
C ARG A 67 -28.96 7.95 2.25
N SER A 68 -29.63 6.81 2.33
CA SER A 68 -29.77 6.05 3.56
C SER A 68 -28.42 5.56 4.10
N TYR A 69 -27.56 5.02 3.22
CA TYR A 69 -26.21 4.59 3.63
C TYR A 69 -25.35 5.77 4.07
N ALA A 70 -25.39 6.90 3.38
CA ALA A 70 -24.69 8.11 3.80
C ALA A 70 -25.18 8.65 5.15
N SER A 71 -26.51 8.59 5.39
CA SER A 71 -27.09 8.91 6.70
C SER A 71 -26.59 7.93 7.77
N GLY A 72 -26.56 6.63 7.46
CA GLY A 72 -25.99 5.62 8.33
C GLY A 72 -24.52 5.86 8.65
N VAL A 73 -23.70 6.25 7.66
CA VAL A 73 -22.30 6.62 7.88
C VAL A 73 -22.19 7.84 8.81
N ARG A 74 -23.02 8.87 8.64
CA ARG A 74 -23.04 10.02 9.56
C ARG A 74 -23.39 9.62 10.98
N ALA A 75 -24.35 8.71 11.16
CA ALA A 75 -24.78 8.22 12.46
C ALA A 75 -23.69 7.40 13.21
N LEU A 76 -22.64 6.94 12.52
CA LEU A 76 -21.50 6.26 13.15
C LEU A 76 -20.57 7.24 13.89
N LEU A 77 -20.62 8.51 13.53
CA LEU A 77 -19.69 9.54 14.00
C LEU A 77 -20.39 10.49 14.98
N PRO A 78 -19.66 11.03 15.97
CA PRO A 78 -20.16 12.14 16.77
C PRO A 78 -20.66 13.30 15.90
N PRO A 79 -21.63 14.11 16.35
CA PRO A 79 -22.24 15.17 15.54
C PRO A 79 -21.23 16.12 14.87
N ASP A 80 -20.17 16.51 15.59
CA ASP A 80 -19.10 17.38 15.08
C ASP A 80 -18.33 16.73 13.92
N LEU A 81 -18.10 15.41 13.98
CA LEU A 81 -17.43 14.65 12.93
C LEU A 81 -18.39 14.24 11.80
N ALA A 82 -19.67 14.04 12.10
CA ALA A 82 -20.69 13.71 11.11
C ALA A 82 -20.83 14.80 10.02
N SER A 83 -20.60 16.08 10.38
CA SER A 83 -20.59 17.21 9.47
C SER A 83 -19.47 17.15 8.40
N ARG A 84 -18.43 16.35 8.64
CA ARG A 84 -17.33 16.16 7.69
C ARG A 84 -17.74 15.36 6.44
N LEU A 85 -18.83 14.56 6.51
CA LEU A 85 -19.43 13.95 5.33
C LEU A 85 -20.39 14.93 4.67
N VAL A 86 -19.87 15.70 3.73
CA VAL A 86 -20.59 16.75 3.00
C VAL A 86 -21.36 16.15 1.82
N THR A 87 -22.63 16.55 1.66
CA THR A 87 -23.38 16.27 0.42
C THR A 87 -23.16 17.42 -0.56
N LEU A 88 -22.75 17.07 -1.77
CA LEU A 88 -22.55 18.01 -2.89
C LEU A 88 -23.57 17.72 -4.01
N PRO A 89 -23.81 18.65 -4.92
CA PRO A 89 -24.67 18.38 -6.09
C PRO A 89 -24.22 17.20 -6.93
N THR A 90 -22.92 16.88 -6.94
CA THR A 90 -22.31 15.83 -7.75
C THR A 90 -21.99 14.55 -6.98
N GLY A 91 -22.13 14.51 -5.65
CA GLY A 91 -21.77 13.33 -4.87
C GLY A 91 -21.57 13.62 -3.39
N TYR A 92 -20.70 12.84 -2.76
CA TYR A 92 -20.28 12.99 -1.38
C TYR A 92 -18.80 13.33 -1.28
N LEU A 93 -18.45 14.11 -0.25
CA LEU A 93 -17.07 14.43 0.11
C LEU A 93 -16.87 14.14 1.60
N LEU A 94 -15.98 13.23 1.94
CA LEU A 94 -15.52 13.04 3.30
C LEU A 94 -14.28 13.91 3.54
N ARG A 95 -14.38 14.87 4.46
CA ARG A 95 -13.23 15.67 4.91
C ARG A 95 -12.52 14.92 6.03
N ALA A 96 -11.26 14.56 5.82
CA ALA A 96 -10.42 13.95 6.83
C ALA A 96 -9.00 14.49 6.73
N ASP A 97 -8.32 14.61 7.86
CA ASP A 97 -6.88 14.86 7.87
C ASP A 97 -6.15 13.59 7.36
N GLY A 98 -5.04 13.77 6.64
CA GLY A 98 -4.20 12.63 6.22
C GLY A 98 -3.72 11.78 7.39
N ALA A 99 -3.51 12.38 8.55
CA ALA A 99 -3.15 11.68 9.78
C ALA A 99 -4.32 10.87 10.40
N GLU A 100 -5.56 11.12 10.01
CA GLU A 100 -6.73 10.37 10.49
C GLU A 100 -6.98 9.08 9.68
N VAL A 101 -6.27 8.89 8.57
CA VAL A 101 -6.37 7.68 7.72
C VAL A 101 -5.02 6.98 7.70
N ASP A 102 -4.97 5.68 8.04
CA ASP A 102 -3.72 4.91 8.09
C ASP A 102 -3.01 4.86 6.72
N ALA A 103 -3.74 4.79 5.61
CA ALA A 103 -3.17 4.90 4.26
C ALA A 103 -2.50 6.25 4.01
N GLY A 104 -3.03 7.34 4.55
CA GLY A 104 -2.40 8.67 4.49
C GLY A 104 -1.11 8.73 5.31
N ARG A 105 -1.13 8.21 6.54
CA ARG A 105 0.07 8.08 7.40
C ARG A 105 1.14 7.20 6.74
N PHE A 106 0.73 6.06 6.19
CA PHE A 106 1.61 5.17 5.46
C PHE A 106 2.32 5.90 4.30
N GLY A 107 1.55 6.59 3.46
CA GLY A 107 2.11 7.32 2.32
C GLY A 107 3.12 8.39 2.74
N ALA A 108 2.83 9.16 3.80
CA ALA A 108 3.73 10.17 4.33
C ALA A 108 5.03 9.55 4.89
N LEU A 109 4.92 8.52 5.74
CA LEU A 109 6.07 7.83 6.32
C LEU A 109 6.93 7.15 5.25
N ALA A 110 6.32 6.52 4.24
CA ALA A 110 7.04 5.89 3.15
C ALA A 110 7.80 6.90 2.28
N ALA A 111 7.19 8.06 1.99
CA ALA A 111 7.82 9.14 1.23
C ALA A 111 8.99 9.76 2.00
N ASP A 112 8.78 10.08 3.28
CA ASP A 112 9.83 10.64 4.15
C ASP A 112 10.98 9.65 4.35
N GLY A 113 10.67 8.36 4.51
CA GLY A 113 11.66 7.29 4.62
C GLY A 113 12.46 7.09 3.34
N GLY A 114 11.80 7.17 2.17
CA GLY A 114 12.47 7.15 0.86
C GLY A 114 13.42 8.34 0.69
N THR A 115 12.96 9.54 1.05
CA THR A 115 13.79 10.76 1.03
C THR A 115 15.01 10.64 1.94
N ALA A 116 14.85 10.09 3.15
CA ALA A 116 15.96 9.86 4.07
C ALA A 116 16.97 8.85 3.50
N LEU A 117 16.49 7.80 2.82
CA LEU A 117 17.34 6.83 2.14
C LEU A 117 18.16 7.48 1.02
N ASP A 118 17.53 8.30 0.19
CA ASP A 118 18.20 9.02 -0.92
C ASP A 118 19.25 10.03 -0.40
N GLN A 119 19.05 10.58 0.80
CA GLN A 119 19.98 11.47 1.49
C GLN A 119 21.10 10.72 2.26
N GLY A 120 21.05 9.38 2.32
CA GLY A 120 21.99 8.56 3.07
C GLY A 120 21.79 8.56 4.59
N ASP A 121 20.69 9.12 5.09
CA ASP A 121 20.29 9.03 6.50
C ASP A 121 19.63 7.66 6.78
N LEU A 122 20.48 6.63 6.85
CA LEU A 122 20.02 5.25 6.95
C LEU A 122 19.24 4.98 8.25
N CYS A 123 19.65 5.57 9.36
CA CYS A 123 18.94 5.38 10.63
C CYS A 123 17.50 5.91 10.55
N ARG A 124 17.33 7.10 10.00
CA ARG A 124 16.02 7.71 9.81
C ARG A 124 15.19 6.96 8.77
N ALA A 125 15.80 6.52 7.66
CA ALA A 125 15.15 5.72 6.64
C ALA A 125 14.58 4.41 7.22
N VAL A 126 15.40 3.64 7.93
CA VAL A 126 14.98 2.39 8.59
C VAL A 126 13.84 2.65 9.57
N LEU A 127 13.93 3.68 10.40
CA LEU A 127 12.88 4.03 11.36
C LEU A 127 11.56 4.35 10.69
N LEU A 128 11.56 5.27 9.71
CA LEU A 128 10.32 5.72 9.05
C LEU A 128 9.69 4.63 8.21
N LEU A 129 10.49 3.87 7.45
CA LEU A 129 9.99 2.77 6.62
C LEU A 129 9.44 1.61 7.48
N SER A 130 10.07 1.30 8.60
CA SER A 130 9.54 0.30 9.54
C SER A 130 8.20 0.74 10.15
N GLN A 131 8.08 2.01 10.53
CA GLN A 131 6.82 2.57 11.03
C GLN A 131 5.72 2.56 9.95
N ALA A 132 6.06 2.85 8.70
CA ALA A 132 5.13 2.75 7.58
C ALA A 132 4.60 1.31 7.43
N LEU A 133 5.49 0.33 7.37
CA LEU A 133 5.14 -1.09 7.23
C LEU A 133 4.32 -1.62 8.41
N ALA A 134 4.55 -1.14 9.62
CA ALA A 134 3.80 -1.53 10.82
C ALA A 134 2.32 -1.07 10.80
N LEU A 135 1.91 -0.17 9.91
CA LEU A 135 0.51 0.21 9.74
C LEU A 135 -0.32 -0.85 9.01
N TRP A 136 0.32 -1.77 8.28
CA TRP A 136 -0.35 -2.83 7.54
C TRP A 136 -0.73 -3.98 8.47
N ARG A 137 -2.01 -4.39 8.38
CA ARG A 137 -2.62 -5.46 9.19
C ARG A 137 -3.15 -6.61 8.32
N GLY A 138 -3.25 -6.39 7.00
CA GLY A 138 -3.77 -7.31 6.01
C GLY A 138 -3.91 -6.62 4.65
N ASP A 139 -4.67 -7.22 3.75
CA ASP A 139 -4.96 -6.63 2.45
C ASP A 139 -5.89 -5.41 2.60
N PRO A 140 -5.73 -4.33 1.81
CA PRO A 140 -6.53 -3.12 1.99
C PRO A 140 -8.02 -3.40 1.93
N VAL A 141 -8.74 -3.03 3.00
CA VAL A 141 -10.19 -3.25 3.20
C VAL A 141 -10.66 -4.66 2.82
N GLU A 142 -9.90 -5.69 3.21
CA GLU A 142 -10.07 -7.10 2.80
C GLU A 142 -11.44 -7.68 3.13
N ASP A 143 -12.12 -7.12 4.14
CA ASP A 143 -13.45 -7.51 4.58
C ASP A 143 -14.59 -6.78 3.82
N VAL A 144 -14.23 -5.99 2.80
CA VAL A 144 -15.18 -5.27 1.93
C VAL A 144 -14.99 -5.73 0.48
N PRO A 145 -15.96 -6.45 -0.10
CA PRO A 145 -15.86 -6.88 -1.50
C PRO A 145 -15.63 -5.68 -2.42
N ALA A 146 -14.49 -5.64 -3.11
CA ALA A 146 -14.17 -4.55 -4.02
C ALA A 146 -15.08 -4.58 -5.27
N GLY A 147 -15.37 -3.40 -5.77
CA GLY A 147 -15.96 -3.17 -7.08
C GLY A 147 -15.00 -2.37 -7.95
N PRO A 148 -15.45 -1.92 -9.12
CA PRO A 148 -14.58 -1.34 -10.14
C PRO A 148 -13.88 -0.03 -9.71
N VAL A 149 -14.37 0.64 -8.68
CA VAL A 149 -13.77 1.89 -8.17
C VAL A 149 -12.76 1.63 -7.05
N LEU A 150 -13.03 0.66 -6.16
CA LEU A 150 -12.13 0.30 -5.05
C LEU A 150 -10.95 -0.54 -5.52
N GLU A 151 -11.16 -1.46 -6.46
CA GLU A 151 -10.12 -2.40 -6.91
C GLU A 151 -8.82 -1.72 -7.41
N PRO A 152 -8.86 -0.68 -8.27
CA PRO A 152 -7.66 0.05 -8.66
C PRO A 152 -6.97 0.77 -7.49
N ILE A 153 -7.75 1.26 -6.51
CA ILE A 153 -7.20 1.93 -5.32
C ILE A 153 -6.46 0.92 -4.44
N GLN A 154 -7.06 -0.26 -4.22
CA GLN A 154 -6.41 -1.35 -3.49
C GLN A 154 -5.15 -1.83 -4.20
N ALA A 155 -5.19 -1.99 -5.53
CA ALA A 155 -4.02 -2.38 -6.32
C ALA A 155 -2.88 -1.36 -6.18
N ALA A 156 -3.19 -0.06 -6.23
CA ALA A 156 -2.21 1.00 -6.04
C ALA A 156 -1.59 0.98 -4.63
N LEU A 157 -2.39 0.71 -3.59
CA LEU A 157 -1.89 0.59 -2.22
C LEU A 157 -0.97 -0.63 -2.07
N ARG A 158 -1.32 -1.79 -2.65
CA ARG A 158 -0.45 -2.98 -2.67
C ARG A 158 0.88 -2.71 -3.35
N GLU A 159 0.87 -1.99 -4.47
CA GLU A 159 2.11 -1.62 -5.17
C GLU A 159 2.97 -0.67 -4.34
N GLN A 160 2.37 0.30 -3.63
CA GLN A 160 3.09 1.16 -2.69
C GLN A 160 3.70 0.36 -1.53
N LEU A 161 2.98 -0.64 -0.99
CA LEU A 161 3.52 -1.54 0.04
C LEU A 161 4.77 -2.26 -0.47
N LEU A 162 4.71 -2.85 -1.67
CA LEU A 162 5.84 -3.59 -2.24
C LEU A 162 7.05 -2.68 -2.47
N GLY A 163 6.85 -1.48 -3.02
CA GLY A 163 7.91 -0.49 -3.17
C GLY A 163 8.50 -0.05 -1.82
N THR A 164 7.67 0.07 -0.78
CA THR A 164 8.13 0.41 0.58
C THR A 164 8.94 -0.73 1.21
N ARG A 165 8.54 -2.00 1.01
CA ARG A 165 9.32 -3.19 1.44
C ARG A 165 10.69 -3.22 0.76
N GLU A 166 10.78 -2.91 -0.53
CA GLU A 166 12.05 -2.82 -1.25
C GLU A 166 12.93 -1.68 -0.74
N SER A 167 12.36 -0.51 -0.48
CA SER A 167 13.10 0.64 0.08
C SER A 167 13.60 0.36 1.50
N TYR A 168 12.79 -0.33 2.31
CA TYR A 168 13.17 -0.78 3.65
C TYR A 168 14.32 -1.79 3.60
N ALA A 169 14.23 -2.78 2.69
CA ALA A 169 15.32 -3.73 2.46
C ALA A 169 16.62 -3.03 2.01
N ALA A 170 16.53 -2.03 1.12
CA ALA A 170 17.68 -1.25 0.69
C ALA A 170 18.34 -0.46 1.84
N ALA A 171 17.52 0.18 2.70
CA ALA A 171 18.03 0.91 3.86
C ALA A 171 18.75 -0.02 4.86
N ARG A 172 18.18 -1.18 5.16
CA ARG A 172 18.76 -2.18 6.06
C ARG A 172 20.02 -2.82 5.48
N LEU A 173 20.04 -3.09 4.17
CA LEU A 173 21.21 -3.60 3.48
C LEU A 173 22.38 -2.61 3.59
N ALA A 174 22.11 -1.32 3.35
CA ALA A 174 23.11 -0.27 3.49
C ALA A 174 23.57 -0.09 4.96
N SER A 175 22.75 -0.47 5.94
CA SER A 175 23.09 -0.50 7.37
C SER A 175 23.81 -1.78 7.81
N GLY A 176 24.03 -2.76 6.90
CA GLY A 176 24.76 -4.00 7.19
C GLY A 176 23.90 -5.16 7.71
N GLU A 177 22.59 -5.08 7.70
CA GLU A 177 21.68 -6.14 8.17
C GLU A 177 21.44 -7.21 7.09
N ILE A 178 22.50 -7.83 6.58
CA ILE A 178 22.47 -8.64 5.35
C ILE A 178 21.59 -9.88 5.46
N ALA A 179 21.77 -10.69 6.51
CA ALA A 179 21.12 -12.00 6.60
C ALA A 179 19.60 -11.92 6.63
N GLN A 180 19.05 -10.98 7.41
CA GLN A 180 17.60 -10.78 7.51
C GLN A 180 17.02 -10.20 6.22
N VAL A 181 17.76 -9.30 5.56
CA VAL A 181 17.34 -8.72 4.27
C VAL A 181 17.22 -9.80 3.19
N ILE A 182 18.15 -10.76 3.14
CA ILE A 182 18.07 -11.90 2.21
C ILE A 182 16.78 -12.71 2.43
N ALA A 183 16.43 -12.98 3.70
CA ALA A 183 15.21 -13.73 4.02
C ALA A 183 13.94 -12.96 3.61
N ASP A 184 13.86 -11.67 3.94
CA ASP A 184 12.71 -10.80 3.65
C ASP A 184 12.51 -10.62 2.13
N LEU A 185 13.62 -10.51 1.37
CA LEU A 185 13.56 -10.38 -0.09
C LEU A 185 13.16 -11.69 -0.78
N ARG A 186 13.60 -12.84 -0.27
CA ARG A 186 13.13 -14.14 -0.77
C ARG A 186 11.64 -14.32 -0.59
N ASP A 187 11.11 -13.94 0.58
CA ASP A 187 9.67 -13.95 0.85
C ASP A 187 8.91 -13.03 -0.12
N LEU A 188 9.39 -11.80 -0.31
CA LEU A 188 8.78 -10.85 -1.25
C LEU A 188 8.75 -11.41 -2.67
N LEU A 189 9.86 -11.98 -3.15
CA LEU A 189 10.01 -12.48 -4.51
C LEU A 189 9.24 -13.77 -4.77
N ASN A 190 9.00 -14.61 -3.76
CA ASN A 190 8.11 -15.77 -3.87
C ASN A 190 6.68 -15.35 -4.26
N GLY A 191 6.18 -14.26 -3.69
CA GLY A 191 4.86 -13.72 -4.03
C GLY A 191 4.86 -12.82 -5.28
N HIS A 192 5.99 -12.20 -5.60
CA HIS A 192 6.11 -11.19 -6.66
C HIS A 192 7.36 -11.37 -7.53
N PRO A 193 7.43 -12.47 -8.31
CA PRO A 193 8.66 -12.92 -8.98
C PRO A 193 9.11 -12.00 -10.13
N CYS A 194 8.26 -11.07 -10.60
CA CYS A 194 8.61 -10.14 -11.68
C CYS A 194 9.20 -8.81 -11.17
N ARG A 195 9.49 -8.67 -9.87
CA ARG A 195 10.04 -7.43 -9.30
C ARG A 195 11.56 -7.36 -9.47
N GLU A 196 12.00 -6.73 -10.53
CA GLU A 196 13.44 -6.62 -10.85
C GLU A 196 14.24 -5.90 -9.76
N ARG A 197 13.67 -4.86 -9.10
CA ARG A 197 14.33 -4.16 -7.99
C ARG A 197 14.55 -5.09 -6.80
N GLY A 198 13.59 -5.94 -6.47
CA GLY A 198 13.73 -6.94 -5.41
C GLY A 198 14.86 -7.93 -5.71
N TRP A 199 14.95 -8.43 -6.96
CA TRP A 199 16.05 -9.30 -7.39
C TRP A 199 17.41 -8.60 -7.33
N ALA A 200 17.50 -7.33 -7.76
CA ALA A 200 18.75 -6.58 -7.67
C ALA A 200 19.22 -6.43 -6.22
N LEU A 201 18.32 -6.12 -5.30
CA LEU A 201 18.62 -6.05 -3.87
C LEU A 201 19.06 -7.41 -3.30
N LEU A 202 18.39 -8.50 -3.67
CA LEU A 202 18.76 -9.85 -3.23
C LEU A 202 20.16 -10.24 -3.72
N MET A 203 20.46 -10.02 -5.00
CA MET A 203 21.79 -10.26 -5.57
C MET A 203 22.87 -9.43 -4.86
N SER A 204 22.59 -8.15 -4.59
CA SER A 204 23.53 -7.27 -3.87
C SER A 204 23.76 -7.76 -2.45
N ALA A 205 22.71 -8.17 -1.73
CA ALA A 205 22.81 -8.69 -0.37
C ALA A 205 23.63 -10.01 -0.32
N GLN A 206 23.38 -10.94 -1.25
CA GLN A 206 24.13 -12.20 -1.34
C GLN A 206 25.61 -11.96 -1.68
N TYR A 207 25.88 -11.03 -2.61
CA TYR A 207 27.26 -10.66 -2.97
C TYR A 207 28.01 -10.05 -1.78
N GLN A 208 27.38 -9.14 -1.02
CA GLN A 208 27.94 -8.57 0.21
C GLN A 208 28.16 -9.61 1.30
N ALA A 209 27.33 -10.66 1.35
CA ALA A 209 27.53 -11.82 2.25
C ALA A 209 28.67 -12.74 1.80
N GLY A 210 29.31 -12.51 0.65
CA GLY A 210 30.31 -13.41 0.05
C GLY A 210 29.71 -14.58 -0.74
N ASP A 211 28.38 -14.67 -0.85
CA ASP A 211 27.69 -15.73 -1.58
C ASP A 211 27.53 -15.35 -3.07
N VAL A 212 28.66 -15.39 -3.79
CA VAL A 212 28.71 -15.08 -5.24
C VAL A 212 27.85 -16.06 -6.03
N ALA A 213 27.87 -17.35 -5.65
CA ALA A 213 27.09 -18.37 -6.35
C ALA A 213 25.59 -18.12 -6.22
N GLY A 214 25.12 -17.88 -4.99
CA GLY A 214 23.72 -17.53 -4.75
C GLY A 214 23.27 -16.26 -5.47
N ALA A 215 24.13 -15.22 -5.55
CA ALA A 215 23.81 -14.00 -6.31
C ALA A 215 23.61 -14.29 -7.80
N LEU A 216 24.44 -15.14 -8.42
CA LEU A 216 24.28 -15.52 -9.82
C LEU A 216 23.08 -16.45 -10.06
N GLU A 217 22.79 -17.37 -9.13
CA GLU A 217 21.57 -18.18 -9.15
C GLU A 217 20.30 -17.32 -9.06
N SER A 218 20.32 -16.27 -8.22
CA SER A 218 19.23 -15.31 -8.12
C SER A 218 19.00 -14.55 -9.44
N PHE A 219 20.07 -14.22 -10.20
CA PHE A 219 19.91 -13.66 -11.54
C PHE A 219 19.22 -14.64 -12.51
N LEU A 220 19.60 -15.92 -12.49
CA LEU A 220 18.97 -16.93 -13.34
C LEU A 220 17.49 -17.12 -12.98
N SER A 221 17.16 -17.11 -11.70
CA SER A 221 15.79 -17.20 -11.20
C SER A 221 14.96 -15.97 -11.64
N ALA A 222 15.51 -14.77 -11.53
CA ALA A 222 14.89 -13.55 -12.04
C ALA A 222 14.61 -13.63 -13.54
N ARG A 223 15.59 -14.07 -14.32
CA ARG A 223 15.45 -14.23 -15.78
C ARG A 223 14.36 -15.23 -16.13
N CYS A 224 14.33 -16.38 -15.45
CA CYS A 224 13.29 -17.39 -15.65
C CYS A 224 11.91 -16.81 -15.37
N ALA A 225 11.72 -16.15 -14.22
CA ALA A 225 10.46 -15.55 -13.81
C ALA A 225 9.97 -14.47 -14.81
N LEU A 226 10.85 -13.59 -15.28
CA LEU A 226 10.50 -12.54 -16.24
C LEU A 226 10.13 -13.13 -17.61
N ARG A 227 10.83 -14.17 -18.06
CA ARG A 227 10.52 -14.83 -19.34
C ARG A 227 9.20 -15.60 -19.27
N GLU A 228 8.97 -16.35 -18.21
CA GLU A 228 7.77 -17.18 -18.06
C GLU A 228 6.50 -16.34 -17.86
N ASN A 229 6.58 -15.27 -17.08
CA ASN A 229 5.40 -14.45 -16.74
C ASN A 229 5.14 -13.28 -17.71
N LEU A 230 6.21 -12.69 -18.27
CA LEU A 230 6.11 -11.46 -19.07
C LEU A 230 6.69 -11.62 -20.50
N GLY A 231 7.38 -12.70 -20.81
CA GLY A 231 8.03 -12.91 -22.12
C GLY A 231 9.23 -11.98 -22.39
N ILE A 232 9.83 -11.39 -21.36
CA ILE A 232 10.93 -10.42 -21.48
C ILE A 232 12.23 -10.91 -20.85
N GLU A 233 13.36 -10.36 -21.28
CA GLU A 233 14.67 -10.55 -20.65
C GLU A 233 14.86 -9.52 -19.50
N PRO A 234 15.73 -9.82 -18.50
CA PRO A 234 16.07 -8.89 -17.43
C PRO A 234 16.50 -7.51 -17.94
N GLY A 235 16.06 -6.46 -17.25
CA GLY A 235 16.38 -5.08 -17.58
C GLY A 235 17.86 -4.75 -17.41
N HIS A 236 18.21 -3.54 -17.80
CA HIS A 236 19.60 -3.08 -17.83
C HIS A 236 20.27 -3.13 -16.44
N GLN A 237 19.53 -2.81 -15.38
CA GLN A 237 20.08 -2.76 -14.01
C GLN A 237 20.52 -4.17 -13.54
N LEU A 238 19.67 -5.19 -13.69
CA LEU A 238 20.02 -6.57 -13.32
C LEU A 238 21.20 -7.11 -14.13
N ARG A 239 21.22 -6.84 -15.45
CA ARG A 239 22.32 -7.27 -16.32
C ARG A 239 23.64 -6.55 -15.99
N ARG A 240 23.59 -5.27 -15.58
CA ARG A 240 24.76 -4.54 -15.12
C ARG A 240 25.29 -5.12 -13.82
N LEU A 241 24.43 -5.40 -12.87
CA LEU A 241 24.81 -6.00 -11.59
C LEU A 241 25.41 -7.40 -11.79
N GLN A 242 24.80 -8.25 -12.63
CA GLN A 242 25.38 -9.56 -12.96
C GLN A 242 26.79 -9.45 -13.51
N ARG A 243 27.04 -8.52 -14.45
CA ARG A 243 28.39 -8.30 -15.02
C ARG A 243 29.38 -7.85 -13.96
N ALA A 244 29.00 -6.91 -13.10
CA ALA A 244 29.85 -6.45 -12.00
C ALA A 244 30.24 -7.60 -11.04
N ILE A 245 29.30 -8.47 -10.71
CA ILE A 245 29.55 -9.67 -9.88
C ILE A 245 30.52 -10.65 -10.60
N LEU A 246 30.34 -10.89 -11.89
CA LEU A 246 31.21 -11.77 -12.67
C LEU A 246 32.64 -11.23 -12.82
N THR A 247 32.81 -9.92 -12.96
CA THR A 247 34.12 -9.27 -13.04
C THR A 247 34.75 -9.00 -11.67
N ARG A 248 34.04 -9.32 -10.57
CA ARG A 248 34.45 -9.04 -9.20
C ARG A 248 34.77 -7.57 -8.97
N ASP A 249 33.95 -6.69 -9.56
CA ASP A 249 34.06 -5.25 -9.37
C ASP A 249 33.76 -4.91 -7.90
N GLU A 250 34.63 -4.12 -7.24
CA GLU A 250 34.53 -3.86 -5.79
C GLU A 250 33.31 -2.95 -5.46
N ASP A 251 32.72 -2.26 -6.44
CA ASP A 251 31.50 -1.44 -6.27
C ASP A 251 30.43 -1.74 -7.35
N PRO A 252 29.58 -2.75 -7.17
CA PRO A 252 28.55 -3.15 -8.15
C PRO A 252 27.29 -2.25 -8.12
N ARG A 253 27.41 -0.95 -7.80
CA ARG A 253 26.28 0.01 -7.75
C ARG A 253 25.77 0.45 -9.10
#